data_abde1f20d0ff4c7dcdbaeebee5022c94
#
_entry.id   abde1f20d0ff4c7dcdbaeebee5022c94
#
_cell.length_a   1.000
_cell.length_b   1.000
_cell.length_c   1.000
_cell.angle_alpha   90.00
_cell.angle_beta   90.00
_cell.angle_gamma   90.00
#
_symmetry.space_group_name_H-M   'P 1'
#
loop_
_entity.id
_entity.type
_entity.pdbx_description
1 polymer ?
#
loop_
_entity_poly.entity_id
_entity_poly.type
_entity_poly.pdbx_seq_one_letter_code
_entity_poly.pdbx_strand_id
1 'polypeptide(L)'
;MLSTILNAFQVADIRKKLAFTAGMLLIYRLGSHIPVPGVNLTAVNAIQKSFGGSNILGLLNLFSGGSLSRLALFALGIMPYITSSIILQLLQVAVPSLEKLSKEGEVGQARITQYTRYLTVGLAFAQSIGYVFLFHTLQAKAGESVVTHFDAPHIFLIVICLTTGCVMLMWIGELITQRGIGNGISLLIFASIVSRLPAGIQAWWTTPNQVFKVMMPFLVLAIVAGIVFVQEGQRRIPVQYAKRVIGRRMTEGGQTYLPLRVNMAGVIPVIFAASIMAFPPTVGQLVKTHWGQQVSDFFSPNGWHYVVGESIFIVIFTYFYTAVTFNPVDQADNLKKYGGFIPGVRPGRPTAEFLDRILARLTFPGALFLAAVAALPTILIARTHQNIQLGGTSILIVIGVALETMKQLEAQLMMRSYEGFLK
;
A
#
# COMPACT_ATOMS: atom_id res chain seq x y z
N MET A 1 -4.13 5.65 22.73
CA MET A 1 -4.24 4.52 21.78
C MET A 1 -4.89 3.27 22.40
N LEU A 2 -4.40 2.70 23.51
CA LEU A 2 -5.05 1.50 24.08
C LEU A 2 -6.48 1.78 24.57
N SER A 3 -6.69 2.92 25.23
CA SER A 3 -8.02 3.39 25.64
C SER A 3 -8.96 3.61 24.47
N THR A 4 -8.48 4.11 23.35
CA THR A 4 -9.27 4.32 22.11
C THR A 4 -9.77 2.99 21.55
N ILE A 5 -8.91 1.95 21.53
CA ILE A 5 -9.29 0.61 21.07
C ILE A 5 -10.36 0.01 22.00
N LEU A 6 -10.17 0.10 23.32
CA LEU A 6 -11.15 -0.41 24.28
C LEU A 6 -12.50 0.29 24.15
N ASN A 7 -12.51 1.61 24.00
CA ASN A 7 -13.72 2.40 23.80
C ASN A 7 -14.40 2.07 22.45
N ALA A 8 -13.62 1.73 21.40
CA ALA A 8 -14.16 1.33 20.10
C ALA A 8 -15.02 0.05 20.20
N PHE A 9 -14.63 -0.90 21.03
CA PHE A 9 -15.41 -2.13 21.25
C PHE A 9 -16.72 -1.88 22.04
N GLN A 10 -16.82 -0.79 22.80
CA GLN A 10 -18.04 -0.44 23.52
C GLN A 10 -19.12 0.15 22.60
N VAL A 11 -18.74 0.80 21.49
CA VAL A 11 -19.67 1.39 20.53
C VAL A 11 -20.16 0.32 19.55
N ALA A 12 -21.46 0.01 19.58
CA ALA A 12 -22.06 -1.09 18.83
C ALA A 12 -21.81 -1.02 17.30
N ASP A 13 -21.87 0.18 16.70
CA ASP A 13 -21.66 0.33 15.26
C ASP A 13 -20.20 0.16 14.84
N ILE A 14 -19.27 0.66 15.64
CA ILE A 14 -17.82 0.48 15.38
C ILE A 14 -17.46 -0.98 15.55
N ARG A 15 -18.02 -1.65 16.56
CA ARG A 15 -17.84 -3.10 16.76
C ARG A 15 -18.35 -3.91 15.56
N LYS A 16 -19.52 -3.54 14.97
CA LYS A 16 -20.03 -4.19 13.75
C LYS A 16 -19.08 -4.00 12.56
N LYS A 17 -18.55 -2.79 12.37
CA LYS A 17 -17.58 -2.50 11.30
C LYS A 17 -16.26 -3.24 11.50
N LEU A 18 -15.75 -3.32 12.74
CA LEU A 18 -14.56 -4.10 13.08
C LEU A 18 -14.77 -5.59 12.82
N ALA A 19 -15.91 -6.15 13.27
CA ALA A 19 -16.26 -7.54 13.04
C ALA A 19 -16.39 -7.86 11.55
N PHE A 20 -16.99 -6.95 10.76
CA PHE A 20 -17.08 -7.07 9.32
C PHE A 20 -15.69 -7.07 8.66
N THR A 21 -14.82 -6.14 9.03
CA THR A 21 -13.44 -6.07 8.52
C THR A 21 -12.67 -7.34 8.86
N ALA A 22 -12.75 -7.80 10.11
CA ALA A 22 -12.10 -9.04 10.55
C ALA A 22 -12.64 -10.27 9.79
N GLY A 23 -13.94 -10.34 9.57
CA GLY A 23 -14.59 -11.40 8.78
C GLY A 23 -14.09 -11.42 7.32
N MET A 24 -13.97 -10.26 6.67
CA MET A 24 -13.45 -10.17 5.31
C MET A 24 -11.96 -10.56 5.23
N LEU A 25 -11.16 -10.18 6.22
CA LEU A 25 -9.74 -10.60 6.30
C LEU A 25 -9.62 -12.11 6.54
N LEU A 26 -10.55 -12.71 7.28
CA LEU A 26 -10.61 -14.15 7.47
C LEU A 26 -10.95 -14.87 6.16
N ILE A 27 -11.94 -14.39 5.40
CA ILE A 27 -12.27 -14.92 4.06
C ILE A 27 -11.05 -14.82 3.13
N TYR A 28 -10.36 -13.67 3.14
CA TYR A 28 -9.10 -13.53 2.42
C TYR A 28 -8.09 -14.60 2.83
N ARG A 29 -7.93 -14.83 4.12
CA ARG A 29 -6.95 -15.82 4.61
C ARG A 29 -7.33 -17.25 4.23
N LEU A 30 -8.61 -17.61 4.28
CA LEU A 30 -9.10 -18.91 3.81
C LEU A 30 -8.82 -19.11 2.32
N GLY A 31 -9.19 -18.17 1.45
CA GLY A 31 -8.95 -18.26 0.01
C GLY A 31 -7.47 -18.30 -0.38
N SER A 32 -6.58 -17.74 0.46
CA SER A 32 -5.13 -17.84 0.26
C SER A 32 -4.55 -19.25 0.49
N HIS A 33 -5.35 -20.18 1.02
CA HIS A 33 -4.96 -21.58 1.24
C HIS A 33 -5.65 -22.56 0.29
N ILE A 34 -6.65 -22.11 -0.47
CA ILE A 34 -7.36 -22.96 -1.43
C ILE A 34 -6.52 -23.04 -2.71
N PRO A 35 -5.95 -24.22 -3.06
CA PRO A 35 -5.15 -24.36 -4.27
C PRO A 35 -6.03 -24.27 -5.52
N VAL A 36 -5.44 -23.80 -6.61
CA VAL A 36 -6.12 -23.79 -7.91
C VAL A 36 -6.28 -25.22 -8.43
N PRO A 37 -7.44 -25.59 -9.01
CA PRO A 37 -7.64 -26.92 -9.58
C PRO A 37 -6.63 -27.22 -10.69
N GLY A 38 -6.17 -28.48 -10.78
CA GLY A 38 -5.18 -28.93 -11.76
C GLY A 38 -3.73 -28.72 -11.36
N VAL A 39 -3.47 -28.35 -10.09
CA VAL A 39 -2.12 -28.12 -9.54
C VAL A 39 -1.73 -29.26 -8.59
N ASN A 40 -0.51 -29.78 -8.77
CA ASN A 40 0.04 -30.82 -7.89
C ASN A 40 0.69 -30.16 -6.65
N LEU A 41 0.10 -30.37 -5.49
CA LEU A 41 0.54 -29.79 -4.22
C LEU A 41 1.92 -30.31 -3.77
N THR A 42 2.28 -31.55 -4.09
CA THR A 42 3.59 -32.11 -3.72
C THR A 42 4.71 -31.42 -4.49
N ALA A 43 4.51 -31.20 -5.80
CA ALA A 43 5.44 -30.44 -6.65
C ALA A 43 5.56 -28.96 -6.24
N VAL A 44 4.43 -28.35 -5.86
CA VAL A 44 4.41 -26.96 -5.34
C VAL A 44 5.23 -26.86 -4.06
N ASN A 45 5.10 -27.80 -3.12
CA ASN A 45 5.88 -27.82 -1.88
C ASN A 45 7.38 -27.99 -2.13
N ALA A 46 7.78 -28.78 -3.15
CA ALA A 46 9.17 -28.91 -3.54
C ALA A 46 9.78 -27.60 -4.05
N ILE A 47 8.99 -26.81 -4.80
CA ILE A 47 9.40 -25.51 -5.34
C ILE A 47 9.28 -24.39 -4.28
N GLN A 48 8.54 -24.61 -3.21
CA GLN A 48 8.30 -23.59 -2.18
C GLN A 48 9.61 -23.01 -1.59
N LYS A 49 10.67 -23.79 -1.53
CA LYS A 49 12.01 -23.35 -1.11
C LYS A 49 12.57 -22.25 -2.02
N SER A 50 12.22 -22.25 -3.30
CA SER A 50 12.61 -21.21 -4.26
C SER A 50 11.94 -19.87 -4.04
N PHE A 51 10.80 -19.84 -3.31
CA PHE A 51 10.07 -18.63 -2.94
C PHE A 51 10.48 -18.06 -1.57
N GLY A 52 11.36 -18.74 -0.85
CA GLY A 52 11.83 -18.32 0.48
C GLY A 52 13.05 -17.39 0.47
N GLY A 53 13.64 -17.13 -0.70
CA GLY A 53 14.82 -16.27 -0.84
C GLY A 53 14.48 -14.79 -1.02
N SER A 54 15.53 -13.95 -0.99
CA SER A 54 15.47 -12.52 -1.32
C SER A 54 15.30 -12.26 -2.83
N ASN A 55 14.67 -13.17 -3.54
CA ASN A 55 14.37 -13.07 -4.96
C ASN A 55 13.05 -12.37 -5.19
N ILE A 56 12.79 -11.90 -6.43
CA ILE A 56 11.54 -11.26 -6.86
C ILE A 56 10.33 -12.12 -6.51
N LEU A 57 10.42 -13.44 -6.67
CA LEU A 57 9.38 -14.37 -6.29
C LEU A 57 9.06 -14.31 -4.79
N GLY A 58 10.06 -14.08 -3.95
CA GLY A 58 9.88 -13.86 -2.51
C GLY A 58 9.10 -12.59 -2.21
N LEU A 59 9.39 -11.48 -2.92
CA LEU A 59 8.64 -10.22 -2.80
C LEU A 59 7.17 -10.38 -3.26
N LEU A 60 6.95 -10.95 -4.43
CA LEU A 60 5.58 -11.21 -4.94
C LEU A 60 4.80 -12.11 -3.97
N ASN A 61 5.47 -13.12 -3.43
CA ASN A 61 4.88 -14.02 -2.45
C ASN A 61 4.58 -13.33 -1.09
N LEU A 62 5.33 -12.29 -0.74
CA LEU A 62 5.07 -11.49 0.45
C LEU A 62 3.79 -10.66 0.29
N PHE A 63 3.61 -10.01 -0.85
CA PHE A 63 2.39 -9.24 -1.15
C PHE A 63 1.16 -10.13 -1.35
N SER A 64 1.32 -11.38 -1.79
CA SER A 64 0.22 -12.35 -1.90
C SER A 64 -0.06 -13.11 -0.58
N GLY A 65 0.66 -12.79 0.52
CA GLY A 65 0.49 -13.46 1.81
C GLY A 65 0.83 -14.95 1.81
N GLY A 66 1.72 -15.39 0.90
CA GLY A 66 2.11 -16.80 0.74
C GLY A 66 1.24 -17.59 -0.24
N SER A 67 0.24 -16.96 -0.83
CA SER A 67 -0.67 -17.61 -1.79
C SER A 67 0.05 -18.01 -3.08
N LEU A 68 1.04 -17.20 -3.51
CA LEU A 68 1.82 -17.49 -4.72
C LEU A 68 2.63 -18.78 -4.58
N SER A 69 3.31 -18.98 -3.46
CA SER A 69 4.11 -20.20 -3.22
C SER A 69 3.28 -21.48 -3.13
N ARG A 70 1.96 -21.37 -3.01
CA ARG A 70 1.01 -22.49 -2.96
C ARG A 70 0.17 -22.61 -4.21
N LEU A 71 0.35 -21.71 -5.20
CA LEU A 71 -0.58 -21.57 -6.34
C LEU A 71 -2.04 -21.57 -5.87
N ALA A 72 -2.34 -20.81 -4.84
CA ALA A 72 -3.69 -20.68 -4.31
C ALA A 72 -4.53 -19.74 -5.20
N LEU A 73 -5.84 -19.72 -4.98
CA LEU A 73 -6.80 -18.88 -5.69
C LEU A 73 -6.38 -17.40 -5.70
N PHE A 74 -5.80 -16.91 -4.60
CA PHE A 74 -5.32 -15.54 -4.44
C PHE A 74 -3.83 -15.37 -4.73
N ALA A 75 -3.23 -16.22 -5.59
CA ALA A 75 -1.78 -16.18 -5.89
C ALA A 75 -1.33 -14.85 -6.53
N LEU A 76 -2.16 -14.21 -7.36
CA LEU A 76 -1.89 -12.88 -7.92
C LEU A 76 -1.87 -11.78 -6.83
N GLY A 77 -2.54 -12.03 -5.70
CA GLY A 77 -2.72 -11.00 -4.68
C GLY A 77 -3.52 -9.80 -5.20
N ILE A 78 -3.28 -8.65 -4.59
CA ILE A 78 -3.94 -7.39 -4.95
C ILE A 78 -3.09 -6.53 -5.91
N MET A 79 -1.91 -7.02 -6.34
CA MET A 79 -0.97 -6.29 -7.19
C MET A 79 -1.56 -5.77 -8.51
N PRO A 80 -2.36 -6.55 -9.28
CA PRO A 80 -2.97 -6.04 -10.52
C PRO A 80 -3.86 -4.83 -10.29
N TYR A 81 -4.59 -4.81 -9.18
CA TYR A 81 -5.45 -3.67 -8.82
C TYR A 81 -4.63 -2.43 -8.42
N ILE A 82 -3.56 -2.60 -7.65
CA ILE A 82 -2.66 -1.50 -7.27
C ILE A 82 -2.06 -0.88 -8.54
N THR A 83 -1.52 -1.72 -9.42
CA THR A 83 -0.94 -1.25 -10.69
C THR A 83 -1.96 -0.51 -11.55
N SER A 84 -3.19 -1.02 -11.65
CA SER A 84 -4.29 -0.35 -12.37
C SER A 84 -4.64 1.00 -11.77
N SER A 85 -4.71 1.07 -10.44
CA SER A 85 -5.00 2.31 -9.71
C SER A 85 -3.91 3.35 -9.94
N ILE A 86 -2.63 2.95 -9.91
CA ILE A 86 -1.50 3.84 -10.21
C ILE A 86 -1.59 4.38 -11.63
N ILE A 87 -1.79 3.49 -12.60
CA ILE A 87 -1.90 3.88 -14.02
C ILE A 87 -3.03 4.91 -14.19
N LEU A 88 -4.21 4.67 -13.62
CA LEU A 88 -5.32 5.61 -13.74
C LEU A 88 -5.07 6.92 -13.01
N GLN A 89 -4.42 6.91 -11.85
CA GLN A 89 -4.04 8.15 -11.14
C GLN A 89 -3.04 8.98 -11.93
N LEU A 90 -2.06 8.36 -12.57
CA LEU A 90 -1.12 9.04 -13.46
C LEU A 90 -1.84 9.59 -14.70
N LEU A 91 -2.74 8.80 -15.29
CA LEU A 91 -3.53 9.23 -16.44
C LEU A 91 -4.49 10.38 -16.14
N GLN A 92 -5.02 10.48 -14.92
CA GLN A 92 -5.84 11.63 -14.49
C GLN A 92 -5.08 12.95 -14.53
N VAL A 93 -3.77 12.93 -14.32
CA VAL A 93 -2.93 14.14 -14.42
C VAL A 93 -2.51 14.40 -15.86
N ALA A 94 -2.28 13.33 -16.65
CA ALA A 94 -1.79 13.45 -18.03
C ALA A 94 -2.89 13.71 -19.06
N VAL A 95 -4.12 13.23 -18.82
CA VAL A 95 -5.23 13.25 -19.79
C VAL A 95 -6.33 14.22 -19.34
N PRO A 96 -6.53 15.36 -20.05
CA PRO A 96 -7.49 16.40 -19.65
C PRO A 96 -8.94 15.91 -19.48
N SER A 97 -9.37 14.88 -20.25
CA SER A 97 -10.70 14.31 -20.10
C SER A 97 -10.90 13.57 -18.79
N LEU A 98 -9.87 12.88 -18.28
CA LEU A 98 -9.89 12.19 -16.98
C LEU A 98 -9.76 13.19 -15.83
N GLU A 99 -8.99 14.26 -16.02
CA GLU A 99 -8.92 15.35 -15.04
C GLU A 99 -10.29 16.02 -14.82
N LYS A 100 -11.01 16.33 -15.92
CA LYS A 100 -12.37 16.86 -15.84
C LYS A 100 -13.30 15.90 -15.10
N LEU A 101 -13.25 14.61 -15.45
CA LEU A 101 -14.05 13.58 -14.79
C LEU A 101 -13.75 13.49 -13.28
N SER A 102 -12.48 13.61 -12.88
CA SER A 102 -12.08 13.63 -11.46
C SER A 102 -12.67 14.82 -10.69
N LYS A 103 -12.90 15.96 -11.37
CA LYS A 103 -13.50 17.18 -10.79
C LYS A 103 -15.04 17.15 -10.73
N GLU A 104 -15.70 16.17 -11.35
CA GLU A 104 -17.17 15.99 -11.32
C GLU A 104 -17.69 15.45 -9.95
N GLY A 105 -16.83 15.29 -8.96
CA GLY A 105 -17.20 14.82 -7.64
C GLY A 105 -17.44 13.29 -7.58
N GLU A 106 -18.44 12.87 -6.79
CA GLU A 106 -18.68 11.42 -6.53
C GLU A 106 -19.01 10.63 -7.80
N VAL A 107 -19.75 11.21 -8.74
CA VAL A 107 -20.11 10.53 -9.99
C VAL A 107 -18.89 10.29 -10.88
N GLY A 108 -18.00 11.27 -10.97
CA GLY A 108 -16.77 11.15 -11.71
C GLY A 108 -15.82 10.12 -11.07
N GLN A 109 -15.68 10.13 -9.75
CA GLN A 109 -14.88 9.14 -9.02
C GLN A 109 -15.43 7.72 -9.18
N ALA A 110 -16.74 7.53 -9.19
CA ALA A 110 -17.35 6.22 -9.45
C ALA A 110 -16.98 5.67 -10.84
N ARG A 111 -16.97 6.54 -11.87
CA ARG A 111 -16.54 6.15 -13.24
C ARG A 111 -15.05 5.81 -13.30
N ILE A 112 -14.20 6.58 -12.65
CA ILE A 112 -12.76 6.30 -12.56
C ILE A 112 -12.51 4.95 -11.87
N THR A 113 -13.21 4.68 -10.78
CA THR A 113 -13.15 3.38 -10.09
C THR A 113 -13.59 2.24 -11.02
N GLN A 114 -14.62 2.46 -11.85
CA GLN A 114 -15.05 1.46 -12.82
C GLN A 114 -13.97 1.18 -13.89
N TYR A 115 -13.29 2.21 -14.40
CA TYR A 115 -12.15 2.03 -15.33
C TYR A 115 -10.99 1.29 -14.64
N THR A 116 -10.72 1.58 -13.37
CA THR A 116 -9.72 0.83 -12.59
C THR A 116 -10.07 -0.65 -12.53
N ARG A 117 -11.34 -1.01 -12.31
CA ARG A 117 -11.80 -2.41 -12.29
C ARG A 117 -11.58 -3.10 -13.63
N TYR A 118 -11.94 -2.46 -14.75
CA TYR A 118 -11.72 -3.05 -16.07
C TYR A 118 -10.24 -3.27 -16.36
N LEU A 119 -9.41 -2.27 -16.07
CA LEU A 119 -7.97 -2.39 -16.25
C LEU A 119 -7.37 -3.48 -15.35
N THR A 120 -7.88 -3.62 -14.11
CA THR A 120 -7.47 -4.68 -13.18
C THR A 120 -7.75 -6.07 -13.75
N VAL A 121 -8.93 -6.29 -14.32
CA VAL A 121 -9.28 -7.58 -14.95
C VAL A 121 -8.34 -7.89 -16.10
N GLY A 122 -8.06 -6.91 -16.96
CA GLY A 122 -7.13 -7.09 -18.08
C GLY A 122 -5.71 -7.41 -17.64
N LEU A 123 -5.19 -6.67 -16.64
CA LEU A 123 -3.85 -6.92 -16.10
C LEU A 123 -3.78 -8.26 -15.35
N ALA A 124 -4.80 -8.60 -14.56
CA ALA A 124 -4.87 -9.87 -13.85
C ALA A 124 -4.87 -11.05 -14.81
N PHE A 125 -5.62 -10.95 -15.91
CA PHE A 125 -5.65 -11.97 -16.96
C PHE A 125 -4.27 -12.15 -17.60
N ALA A 126 -3.61 -11.06 -18.01
CA ALA A 126 -2.28 -11.10 -18.59
C ALA A 126 -1.23 -11.67 -17.62
N GLN A 127 -1.25 -11.26 -16.34
CA GLN A 127 -0.34 -11.77 -15.32
C GLN A 127 -0.62 -13.24 -14.98
N SER A 128 -1.89 -13.69 -15.00
CA SER A 128 -2.24 -15.08 -14.78
C SER A 128 -1.60 -16.00 -15.81
N ILE A 129 -1.64 -15.62 -17.09
CA ILE A 129 -0.96 -16.37 -18.15
C ILE A 129 0.52 -16.47 -17.83
N GLY A 130 1.12 -15.35 -17.43
CA GLY A 130 2.51 -15.31 -17.03
C GLY A 130 2.89 -16.27 -15.92
N TYR A 131 2.09 -16.32 -14.88
CA TYR A 131 2.35 -17.22 -13.76
C TYR A 131 2.24 -18.70 -14.15
N VAL A 132 1.30 -19.07 -15.01
CA VAL A 132 1.19 -20.45 -15.51
C VAL A 132 2.49 -20.86 -16.22
N PHE A 133 3.03 -20.01 -17.11
CA PHE A 133 4.30 -20.28 -17.79
C PHE A 133 5.51 -20.27 -16.85
N LEU A 134 5.52 -19.36 -15.85
CA LEU A 134 6.55 -19.33 -14.83
C LEU A 134 6.62 -20.64 -14.04
N PHE A 135 5.48 -21.14 -13.57
CA PHE A 135 5.41 -22.38 -12.83
C PHE A 135 5.78 -23.60 -13.69
N HIS A 136 5.42 -23.59 -14.97
CA HIS A 136 5.87 -24.61 -15.93
C HIS A 136 7.39 -24.59 -16.12
N THR A 137 8.02 -23.42 -16.13
CA THR A 137 9.49 -23.29 -16.25
C THR A 137 10.21 -23.73 -14.97
N LEU A 138 9.65 -23.43 -13.80
CA LEU A 138 10.18 -23.87 -12.50
C LEU A 138 10.06 -25.39 -12.34
N GLN A 139 9.00 -26.00 -12.85
CA GLN A 139 8.78 -27.43 -12.93
C GLN A 139 9.93 -28.16 -13.65
N ALA A 140 10.38 -27.62 -14.80
CA ALA A 140 11.48 -28.19 -15.57
C ALA A 140 12.80 -28.31 -14.77
N LYS A 141 12.97 -27.43 -13.75
CA LYS A 141 14.15 -27.46 -12.84
C LYS A 141 13.98 -28.39 -11.64
N ALA A 142 12.75 -28.66 -11.23
CA ALA A 142 12.45 -29.46 -10.04
C ALA A 142 12.18 -30.94 -10.33
N GLY A 143 12.02 -31.34 -11.60
CA GLY A 143 11.78 -32.72 -12.00
C GLY A 143 10.35 -33.25 -11.76
N GLU A 144 9.50 -32.50 -11.09
CA GLU A 144 8.10 -32.86 -10.84
C GLU A 144 7.14 -31.88 -11.54
N SER A 145 6.04 -32.38 -12.10
CA SER A 145 5.05 -31.54 -12.78
C SER A 145 4.15 -30.78 -11.79
N VAL A 146 4.25 -29.44 -11.77
CA VAL A 146 3.37 -28.57 -10.98
C VAL A 146 1.97 -28.50 -11.58
N VAL A 147 1.90 -28.38 -12.91
CA VAL A 147 0.64 -28.42 -13.64
C VAL A 147 0.48 -29.85 -14.17
N THR A 148 -0.53 -30.57 -13.71
CA THR A 148 -0.72 -32.00 -13.98
C THR A 148 -0.84 -32.28 -15.48
N HIS A 149 -1.53 -31.40 -16.22
CA HIS A 149 -1.68 -31.47 -17.67
C HIS A 149 -1.48 -30.07 -18.26
N PHE A 150 -0.50 -29.90 -19.13
CA PHE A 150 -0.19 -28.64 -19.77
C PHE A 150 -0.91 -28.51 -21.13
N ASP A 151 -2.26 -28.66 -21.10
CA ASP A 151 -3.13 -28.55 -22.24
C ASP A 151 -3.87 -27.21 -22.23
N ALA A 152 -4.31 -26.73 -23.41
CA ALA A 152 -4.99 -25.46 -23.54
C ALA A 152 -6.21 -25.29 -22.59
N PRO A 153 -7.09 -26.30 -22.40
CA PRO A 153 -8.22 -26.18 -21.48
C PRO A 153 -7.80 -26.07 -20.00
N HIS A 154 -6.73 -26.76 -19.58
CA HIS A 154 -6.23 -26.69 -18.21
C HIS A 154 -5.53 -25.33 -17.94
N ILE A 155 -4.75 -24.81 -18.90
CA ILE A 155 -4.17 -23.49 -18.81
C ILE A 155 -5.28 -22.43 -18.69
N PHE A 156 -6.29 -22.51 -19.54
CA PHE A 156 -7.42 -21.58 -19.49
C PHE A 156 -8.18 -21.62 -18.16
N LEU A 157 -8.40 -22.82 -17.60
CA LEU A 157 -9.03 -23.01 -16.30
C LEU A 157 -8.21 -22.35 -15.19
N ILE A 158 -6.89 -22.57 -15.15
CA ILE A 158 -6.00 -21.95 -14.15
C ILE A 158 -6.01 -20.43 -14.27
N VAL A 159 -5.91 -19.90 -15.50
CA VAL A 159 -5.94 -18.46 -15.78
C VAL A 159 -7.24 -17.82 -15.31
N ILE A 160 -8.39 -18.43 -15.60
CA ILE A 160 -9.69 -17.95 -15.12
C ILE A 160 -9.75 -17.99 -13.59
N CYS A 161 -9.34 -19.08 -12.95
CA CYS A 161 -9.35 -19.19 -11.50
C CYS A 161 -8.51 -18.10 -10.83
N LEU A 162 -7.29 -17.87 -11.31
CA LEU A 162 -6.39 -16.83 -10.79
C LEU A 162 -6.97 -15.42 -11.02
N THR A 163 -7.51 -15.16 -12.21
CA THR A 163 -8.13 -13.86 -12.53
C THR A 163 -9.35 -13.61 -11.64
N THR A 164 -10.22 -14.62 -11.50
CA THR A 164 -11.39 -14.55 -10.61
C THR A 164 -10.97 -14.31 -9.16
N GLY A 165 -9.92 -14.98 -8.70
CA GLY A 165 -9.35 -14.75 -7.37
C GLY A 165 -8.91 -13.30 -7.15
N CYS A 166 -8.23 -12.69 -8.12
CA CYS A 166 -7.84 -11.29 -8.07
C CYS A 166 -9.06 -10.35 -8.04
N VAL A 167 -10.09 -10.62 -8.86
CA VAL A 167 -11.33 -9.84 -8.88
C VAL A 167 -12.08 -9.96 -7.54
N MET A 168 -12.10 -11.15 -6.94
CA MET A 168 -12.67 -11.32 -5.59
C MET A 168 -11.91 -10.52 -4.54
N LEU A 169 -10.58 -10.48 -4.59
CA LEU A 169 -9.77 -9.66 -3.67
C LEU A 169 -10.03 -8.16 -3.85
N MET A 170 -10.12 -7.70 -5.07
CA MET A 170 -10.53 -6.32 -5.39
C MET A 170 -11.88 -6.01 -4.75
N TRP A 171 -12.87 -6.86 -4.94
CA TRP A 171 -14.21 -6.68 -4.38
C TRP A 171 -14.21 -6.70 -2.85
N ILE A 172 -13.47 -7.62 -2.22
CA ILE A 172 -13.29 -7.67 -0.76
C ILE A 172 -12.67 -6.35 -0.26
N GLY A 173 -11.64 -5.85 -0.92
CA GLY A 173 -10.98 -4.58 -0.57
C GLY A 173 -11.94 -3.39 -0.65
N GLU A 174 -12.76 -3.31 -1.71
CA GLU A 174 -13.79 -2.28 -1.85
C GLU A 174 -14.89 -2.39 -0.78
N LEU A 175 -15.36 -3.60 -0.48
CA LEU A 175 -16.34 -3.84 0.58
C LEU A 175 -15.83 -3.42 1.95
N ILE A 176 -14.56 -3.70 2.28
CA ILE A 176 -13.95 -3.25 3.53
C ILE A 176 -13.92 -1.72 3.56
N THR A 177 -13.53 -1.06 2.47
CA THR A 177 -13.49 0.41 2.39
C THR A 177 -14.86 1.04 2.56
N GLN A 178 -15.92 0.43 2.00
CA GLN A 178 -17.29 0.97 2.06
C GLN A 178 -17.99 0.69 3.39
N ARG A 179 -17.85 -0.50 3.94
CA ARG A 179 -18.63 -0.98 5.11
C ARG A 179 -17.79 -1.25 6.35
N GLY A 180 -16.48 -1.30 6.22
CA GLY A 180 -15.54 -1.59 7.30
C GLY A 180 -14.90 -0.35 7.90
N ILE A 181 -13.66 -0.51 8.37
CA ILE A 181 -12.81 0.56 8.90
C ILE A 181 -11.51 0.54 8.12
N GLY A 182 -11.04 1.71 7.74
CA GLY A 182 -9.78 1.85 7.02
C GLY A 182 -9.89 1.70 5.50
N ASN A 183 -8.75 1.80 4.83
CA ASN A 183 -8.63 1.49 3.41
C ASN A 183 -8.52 -0.03 3.26
N GLY A 184 -9.52 -0.69 2.66
CA GLY A 184 -9.58 -2.14 2.54
C GLY A 184 -8.41 -2.73 1.77
N ILE A 185 -7.90 -2.03 0.75
CA ILE A 185 -6.76 -2.48 -0.05
C ILE A 185 -5.49 -2.49 0.81
N SER A 186 -5.23 -1.39 1.53
CA SER A 186 -4.10 -1.30 2.46
C SER A 186 -4.18 -2.35 3.56
N LEU A 187 -5.39 -2.65 4.07
CA LEU A 187 -5.61 -3.69 5.06
C LEU A 187 -5.38 -5.11 4.52
N LEU A 188 -5.71 -5.39 3.25
CA LEU A 188 -5.39 -6.67 2.62
C LEU A 188 -3.87 -6.86 2.47
N ILE A 189 -3.13 -5.80 2.09
CA ILE A 189 -1.67 -5.83 2.04
C ILE A 189 -1.08 -6.03 3.45
N PHE A 190 -1.60 -5.30 4.42
CA PHE A 190 -1.23 -5.45 5.83
C PHE A 190 -1.42 -6.90 6.30
N ALA A 191 -2.59 -7.49 6.06
CA ALA A 191 -2.89 -8.88 6.42
C ALA A 191 -1.97 -9.88 5.71
N SER A 192 -1.61 -9.62 4.44
CA SER A 192 -0.65 -10.41 3.67
C SER A 192 0.72 -10.44 4.35
N ILE A 193 1.24 -9.27 4.72
CA ILE A 193 2.56 -9.14 5.33
C ILE A 193 2.57 -9.71 6.76
N VAL A 194 1.57 -9.36 7.57
CA VAL A 194 1.44 -9.84 8.96
C VAL A 194 1.33 -11.36 9.02
N SER A 195 0.69 -11.99 8.04
CA SER A 195 0.58 -13.44 7.99
C SER A 195 1.91 -14.16 7.86
N ARG A 196 2.97 -13.46 7.45
CA ARG A 196 4.33 -13.99 7.32
C ARG A 196 5.22 -13.65 8.52
N LEU A 197 4.79 -12.79 9.43
CA LEU A 197 5.54 -12.45 10.64
C LEU A 197 5.94 -13.69 11.46
N PRO A 198 5.07 -14.69 11.71
CA PRO A 198 5.46 -15.87 12.47
C PRO A 198 6.64 -16.62 11.84
N ALA A 199 6.62 -16.80 10.51
CA ALA A 199 7.72 -17.44 9.79
C ALA A 199 9.01 -16.60 9.83
N GLY A 200 8.89 -15.27 9.75
CA GLY A 200 10.02 -14.35 9.90
C GLY A 200 10.64 -14.40 11.29
N ILE A 201 9.82 -14.44 12.35
CA ILE A 201 10.28 -14.59 13.74
C ILE A 201 10.97 -15.94 13.95
N GLN A 202 10.42 -17.02 13.40
CA GLN A 202 11.05 -18.33 13.46
C GLN A 202 12.39 -18.35 12.76
N ALA A 203 12.51 -17.77 11.55
CA ALA A 203 13.75 -17.65 10.82
C ALA A 203 14.80 -16.84 11.61
N TRP A 204 14.39 -15.74 12.22
CA TRP A 204 15.26 -14.94 13.11
C TRP A 204 15.72 -15.74 14.32
N TRP A 205 14.84 -16.50 14.98
CA TRP A 205 15.17 -17.30 16.16
C TRP A 205 16.18 -18.41 15.85
N THR A 206 16.09 -19.03 14.65
CA THR A 206 16.97 -20.11 14.20
C THR A 206 18.30 -19.62 13.61
N THR A 207 18.48 -18.29 13.46
CA THR A 207 19.71 -17.71 12.89
C THR A 207 20.91 -18.00 13.79
N PRO A 208 22.04 -18.54 13.25
CA PRO A 208 23.20 -18.92 14.05
C PRO A 208 24.01 -17.72 14.55
N ASN A 209 23.90 -16.55 13.91
CA ASN A 209 24.67 -15.36 14.28
C ASN A 209 24.08 -14.66 15.50
N GLN A 210 24.74 -14.80 16.66
CA GLN A 210 24.34 -14.23 17.94
C GLN A 210 24.26 -12.69 17.93
N VAL A 211 25.23 -12.02 17.29
CA VAL A 211 25.27 -10.55 17.20
C VAL A 211 24.05 -10.04 16.43
N PHE A 212 23.74 -10.68 15.32
CA PHE A 212 22.60 -10.36 14.50
C PHE A 212 21.26 -10.57 15.26
N LYS A 213 21.19 -11.67 16.01
CA LYS A 213 20.01 -12.04 16.82
C LYS A 213 19.68 -10.99 17.89
N VAL A 214 20.69 -10.42 18.52
CA VAL A 214 20.50 -9.35 19.52
C VAL A 214 20.25 -8.00 18.87
N MET A 215 20.95 -7.67 17.79
CA MET A 215 20.84 -6.36 17.13
C MET A 215 19.49 -6.13 16.45
N MET A 216 18.88 -7.18 15.87
CA MET A 216 17.66 -7.05 15.06
C MET A 216 16.45 -6.49 15.81
N PRO A 217 16.09 -6.92 17.04
CA PRO A 217 14.97 -6.32 17.77
C PRO A 217 15.15 -4.84 18.05
N PHE A 218 16.36 -4.40 18.40
CA PHE A 218 16.66 -2.98 18.61
C PHE A 218 16.54 -2.18 17.32
N LEU A 219 17.02 -2.74 16.22
CA LEU A 219 16.89 -2.11 14.90
C LEU A 219 15.41 -1.96 14.49
N VAL A 220 14.62 -3.02 14.61
CA VAL A 220 13.19 -2.99 14.30
C VAL A 220 12.50 -1.96 15.19
N LEU A 221 12.80 -1.91 16.47
CA LEU A 221 12.22 -0.94 17.40
C LEU A 221 12.61 0.51 17.02
N ALA A 222 13.85 0.74 16.63
CA ALA A 222 14.32 2.04 16.16
C ALA A 222 13.61 2.47 14.86
N ILE A 223 13.44 1.54 13.90
CA ILE A 223 12.69 1.77 12.67
C ILE A 223 11.23 2.12 12.99
N VAL A 224 10.57 1.32 13.85
CA VAL A 224 9.18 1.57 14.26
C VAL A 224 9.04 2.96 14.89
N ALA A 225 9.91 3.31 15.84
CA ALA A 225 9.89 4.61 16.50
C ALA A 225 10.11 5.75 15.48
N GLY A 226 11.04 5.59 14.56
CA GLY A 226 11.30 6.56 13.49
C GLY A 226 10.09 6.75 12.57
N ILE A 227 9.44 5.66 12.15
CA ILE A 227 8.24 5.73 11.29
C ILE A 227 7.12 6.46 12.01
N VAL A 228 6.84 6.10 13.28
CA VAL A 228 5.79 6.76 14.08
C VAL A 228 6.10 8.24 14.23
N PHE A 229 7.35 8.60 14.55
CA PHE A 229 7.78 9.99 14.72
C PHE A 229 7.56 10.84 13.46
N VAL A 230 7.94 10.32 12.28
CA VAL A 230 7.79 11.06 11.01
C VAL A 230 6.33 11.11 10.55
N GLN A 231 5.55 10.04 10.73
CA GLN A 231 4.14 10.02 10.34
C GLN A 231 3.23 10.84 11.25
N GLU A 232 3.59 11.00 12.53
CA GLU A 232 2.89 11.87 13.47
C GLU A 232 3.37 13.32 13.40
N GLY A 233 4.56 13.56 12.83
CA GLY A 233 5.14 14.88 12.64
C GLY A 233 4.24 15.78 11.80
N GLN A 234 3.82 16.94 12.36
CA GLN A 234 2.99 17.91 11.68
C GLN A 234 3.45 19.34 11.93
N ARG A 235 3.41 20.16 10.87
CA ARG A 235 3.58 21.61 10.98
C ARG A 235 2.21 22.26 11.06
N ARG A 236 1.94 23.01 12.13
CA ARG A 236 0.67 23.73 12.34
C ARG A 236 0.82 25.15 11.81
N ILE A 237 0.05 25.49 10.78
CA ILE A 237 0.00 26.86 10.22
C ILE A 237 -1.17 27.59 10.86
N PRO A 238 -0.96 28.75 11.52
CA PRO A 238 -2.07 29.50 12.12
C PRO A 238 -2.94 30.11 11.01
N VAL A 239 -4.24 29.91 11.14
CA VAL A 239 -5.27 30.51 10.28
C VAL A 239 -6.20 31.35 11.16
N GLN A 240 -6.40 32.59 10.77
CA GLN A 240 -7.33 33.50 11.44
C GLN A 240 -8.59 33.70 10.59
N TYR A 241 -9.72 33.65 11.24
CA TYR A 241 -11.01 33.96 10.62
C TYR A 241 -11.44 35.36 11.04
N ALA A 242 -11.88 36.17 10.06
CA ALA A 242 -12.37 37.50 10.32
C ALA A 242 -13.62 37.46 11.20
N LYS A 243 -13.69 38.38 12.15
CA LYS A 243 -14.93 38.60 12.94
C LYS A 243 -16.06 38.97 11.99
N ARG A 244 -17.20 38.27 12.07
CA ARG A 244 -18.40 38.61 11.30
C ARG A 244 -19.49 39.07 12.24
N VAL A 245 -20.18 40.14 11.87
CA VAL A 245 -21.39 40.60 12.55
C VAL A 245 -22.59 39.91 11.88
N ILE A 246 -23.29 39.07 12.62
CA ILE A 246 -24.51 38.43 12.16
C ILE A 246 -25.66 39.04 12.98
N GLY A 247 -26.34 40.01 12.38
CA GLY A 247 -27.38 40.79 13.08
C GLY A 247 -26.79 41.66 14.21
N ARG A 248 -27.25 41.47 15.47
CA ARG A 248 -26.76 42.19 16.66
C ARG A 248 -25.62 41.45 17.40
N ARG A 249 -25.21 40.25 16.96
CA ARG A 249 -24.17 39.47 17.61
C ARG A 249 -22.89 39.51 16.80
N MET A 250 -21.76 39.86 17.43
CA MET A 250 -20.42 39.68 16.88
C MET A 250 -20.00 38.24 17.13
N THR A 251 -19.67 37.54 16.07
CA THR A 251 -19.00 36.23 16.18
C THR A 251 -17.52 36.50 16.48
N GLU A 252 -16.99 35.97 17.58
CA GLU A 252 -15.56 36.08 17.87
C GLU A 252 -14.78 35.38 16.75
N GLY A 253 -13.84 36.14 16.16
CA GLY A 253 -12.91 35.59 15.18
C GLY A 253 -12.07 34.49 15.83
N GLY A 254 -12.24 33.26 15.36
CA GLY A 254 -11.49 32.11 15.88
C GLY A 254 -10.09 32.01 15.27
N GLN A 255 -9.12 31.66 16.09
CA GLN A 255 -7.82 31.22 15.64
C GLN A 255 -7.84 29.68 15.52
N THR A 256 -7.53 29.15 14.35
CA THR A 256 -7.42 27.70 14.12
C THR A 256 -6.09 27.39 13.46
N TYR A 257 -5.75 26.13 13.36
CA TYR A 257 -4.48 25.69 12.76
C TYR A 257 -4.77 24.75 11.61
N LEU A 258 -4.08 24.98 10.48
CA LEU A 258 -4.04 24.03 9.36
C LEU A 258 -2.86 23.07 9.61
N PRO A 259 -3.12 21.78 9.95
CA PRO A 259 -2.06 20.81 10.19
C PRO A 259 -1.53 20.29 8.85
N LEU A 260 -0.27 20.51 8.54
CA LEU A 260 0.45 19.91 7.42
C LEU A 260 1.36 18.81 7.96
N ARG A 261 1.11 17.57 7.59
CA ARG A 261 1.95 16.43 7.99
C ARG A 261 3.26 16.44 7.21
N VAL A 262 4.35 15.98 7.82
CA VAL A 262 5.65 15.79 7.16
C VAL A 262 5.51 14.77 6.03
N ASN A 263 4.75 13.72 6.26
CA ASN A 263 4.38 12.73 5.25
C ASN A 263 2.86 12.81 4.98
N MET A 264 2.47 13.64 4.00
CA MET A 264 1.07 13.74 3.55
C MET A 264 0.64 12.52 2.72
N ALA A 265 1.59 11.89 2.05
CA ALA A 265 1.35 10.77 1.14
C ALA A 265 1.17 9.42 1.87
N GLY A 266 1.51 9.33 3.16
CA GLY A 266 1.42 8.10 3.93
C GLY A 266 2.36 7.01 3.41
N VAL A 267 1.86 5.78 3.32
CA VAL A 267 2.64 4.61 2.84
C VAL A 267 2.40 4.30 1.35
N ILE A 268 1.44 4.97 0.72
CA ILE A 268 1.04 4.70 -0.67
C ILE A 268 2.20 4.82 -1.65
N PRO A 269 3.09 5.84 -1.58
CA PRO A 269 4.25 5.94 -2.47
C PRO A 269 5.18 4.73 -2.42
N VAL A 270 5.34 4.13 -1.25
CA VAL A 270 6.19 2.95 -1.07
C VAL A 270 5.56 1.71 -1.72
N ILE A 271 4.24 1.56 -1.55
CA ILE A 271 3.48 0.48 -2.22
C ILE A 271 3.58 0.64 -3.74
N PHE A 272 3.49 1.87 -4.25
CA PHE A 272 3.60 2.18 -5.67
C PHE A 272 4.99 1.89 -6.22
N ALA A 273 6.03 2.34 -5.52
CA ALA A 273 7.42 2.07 -5.91
C ALA A 273 7.69 0.56 -5.97
N ALA A 274 7.31 -0.18 -4.93
CA ALA A 274 7.47 -1.63 -4.88
C ALA A 274 6.69 -2.35 -6.01
N SER A 275 5.46 -1.89 -6.32
CA SER A 275 4.64 -2.45 -7.39
C SER A 275 5.26 -2.24 -8.77
N ILE A 276 5.75 -1.03 -9.06
CA ILE A 276 6.40 -0.70 -10.33
C ILE A 276 7.72 -1.46 -10.47
N MET A 277 8.51 -1.52 -9.39
CA MET A 277 9.77 -2.26 -9.39
C MET A 277 9.58 -3.77 -9.58
N ALA A 278 8.44 -4.34 -9.16
CA ALA A 278 8.11 -5.74 -9.35
C ALA A 278 7.61 -6.08 -10.77
N PHE A 279 7.13 -5.09 -11.53
CA PHE A 279 6.52 -5.31 -12.85
C PHE A 279 7.55 -5.73 -13.93
N PRO A 280 8.68 -5.03 -14.16
CA PRO A 280 9.63 -5.38 -15.22
C PRO A 280 10.22 -6.80 -15.09
N PRO A 281 10.64 -7.26 -13.91
CA PRO A 281 11.13 -8.63 -13.77
C PRO A 281 10.03 -9.68 -13.93
N THR A 282 8.79 -9.37 -13.61
CA THR A 282 7.66 -10.28 -13.86
C THR A 282 7.48 -10.47 -15.36
N VAL A 283 7.52 -9.40 -16.14
CA VAL A 283 7.47 -9.45 -17.62
C VAL A 283 8.74 -10.12 -18.19
N GLY A 284 9.92 -9.81 -17.64
CA GLY A 284 11.19 -10.40 -18.08
C GLY A 284 11.24 -11.92 -17.91
N GLN A 285 10.61 -12.47 -16.88
CA GLN A 285 10.50 -13.92 -16.69
C GLN A 285 9.55 -14.61 -17.68
N LEU A 286 8.58 -13.86 -18.24
CA LEU A 286 7.69 -14.35 -19.29
C LEU A 286 8.37 -14.50 -20.63
N VAL A 287 9.29 -13.59 -20.94
CA VAL A 287 10.01 -13.55 -22.20
C VAL A 287 11.29 -14.38 -22.05
N LYS A 288 11.27 -15.63 -22.54
CA LYS A 288 12.40 -16.59 -22.46
C LYS A 288 13.61 -16.20 -23.34
N THR A 289 13.86 -14.90 -23.53
CA THR A 289 14.99 -14.39 -24.29
C THR A 289 16.09 -13.90 -23.35
N HIS A 290 17.31 -13.79 -23.87
CA HIS A 290 18.46 -13.24 -23.14
C HIS A 290 18.15 -11.84 -22.55
N TRP A 291 17.36 -11.04 -23.25
CA TRP A 291 16.87 -9.74 -22.78
C TRP A 291 15.97 -9.84 -21.54
N GLY A 292 15.08 -10.82 -21.50
CA GLY A 292 14.19 -11.04 -20.35
C GLY A 292 14.98 -11.40 -19.09
N GLN A 293 16.03 -12.20 -19.22
CA GLN A 293 16.93 -12.53 -18.11
C GLN A 293 17.71 -11.31 -17.63
N GLN A 294 18.28 -10.51 -18.53
CA GLN A 294 19.00 -9.28 -18.16
C GLN A 294 18.10 -8.28 -17.41
N VAL A 295 16.86 -8.11 -17.84
CA VAL A 295 15.87 -7.25 -17.14
C VAL A 295 15.58 -7.83 -15.76
N SER A 296 15.35 -9.13 -15.64
CA SER A 296 15.09 -9.78 -14.35
C SER A 296 16.27 -9.64 -13.39
N ASP A 297 17.50 -9.77 -13.88
CA ASP A 297 18.72 -9.68 -13.07
C ASP A 297 18.99 -8.23 -12.63
N PHE A 298 18.75 -7.25 -13.52
CA PHE A 298 18.91 -5.83 -13.21
C PHE A 298 17.95 -5.36 -12.11
N PHE A 299 16.70 -5.81 -12.15
CA PHE A 299 15.67 -5.52 -11.16
C PHE A 299 15.63 -6.53 -10.00
N SER A 300 16.70 -7.31 -9.81
CA SER A 300 16.78 -8.26 -8.69
C SER A 300 16.89 -7.54 -7.36
N PRO A 301 16.08 -7.90 -6.34
CA PRO A 301 16.06 -7.24 -5.02
C PRO A 301 17.42 -7.26 -4.30
N ASN A 302 18.34 -8.13 -4.69
CA ASN A 302 19.68 -8.24 -4.11
C ASN A 302 20.68 -7.24 -4.70
N GLY A 303 20.32 -6.57 -5.80
CA GLY A 303 21.20 -5.63 -6.49
C GLY A 303 21.12 -4.22 -5.88
N TRP A 304 22.23 -3.51 -5.85
CA TRP A 304 22.26 -2.10 -5.45
C TRP A 304 21.39 -1.22 -6.39
N HIS A 305 21.27 -1.61 -7.66
CA HIS A 305 20.41 -0.97 -8.66
C HIS A 305 18.94 -0.97 -8.24
N TYR A 306 18.48 -2.09 -7.66
CA TYR A 306 17.13 -2.20 -7.13
C TYR A 306 16.89 -1.19 -5.99
N VAL A 307 17.81 -1.16 -5.02
CA VAL A 307 17.70 -0.26 -3.85
C VAL A 307 17.67 1.21 -4.28
N VAL A 308 18.55 1.59 -5.20
CA VAL A 308 18.60 2.96 -5.73
C VAL A 308 17.35 3.27 -6.54
N GLY A 309 16.93 2.38 -7.44
CA GLY A 309 15.72 2.52 -8.25
C GLY A 309 14.47 2.66 -7.38
N GLU A 310 14.28 1.78 -6.41
CA GLU A 310 13.17 1.83 -5.46
C GLU A 310 13.18 3.15 -4.67
N SER A 311 14.34 3.59 -4.17
CA SER A 311 14.48 4.85 -3.45
C SER A 311 14.10 6.06 -4.31
N ILE A 312 14.51 6.10 -5.57
CA ILE A 312 14.16 7.16 -6.52
C ILE A 312 12.65 7.16 -6.78
N PHE A 313 12.05 6.00 -7.02
CA PHE A 313 10.60 5.90 -7.22
C PHE A 313 9.82 6.32 -5.98
N ILE A 314 10.27 5.95 -4.77
CA ILE A 314 9.65 6.40 -3.52
C ILE A 314 9.63 7.92 -3.44
N VAL A 315 10.75 8.58 -3.74
CA VAL A 315 10.83 10.05 -3.73
C VAL A 315 9.89 10.67 -4.77
N ILE A 316 9.93 10.19 -6.02
CA ILE A 316 9.07 10.69 -7.11
C ILE A 316 7.59 10.53 -6.73
N PHE A 317 7.18 9.35 -6.28
CA PHE A 317 5.79 9.10 -5.91
C PHE A 317 5.35 9.85 -4.66
N THR A 318 6.25 10.11 -3.72
CA THR A 318 5.91 10.92 -2.54
C THR A 318 5.58 12.35 -2.95
N TYR A 319 6.34 12.96 -3.84
CA TYR A 319 6.04 14.28 -4.38
C TYR A 319 4.75 14.27 -5.21
N PHE A 320 4.63 13.32 -6.12
CA PHE A 320 3.45 13.17 -6.97
C PHE A 320 2.17 13.02 -6.13
N TYR A 321 2.17 12.08 -5.18
CA TYR A 321 0.99 11.81 -4.37
C TYR A 321 0.65 12.96 -3.42
N THR A 322 1.66 13.64 -2.88
CA THR A 322 1.45 14.86 -2.07
C THR A 322 0.76 15.95 -2.89
N ALA A 323 1.20 16.17 -4.14
CA ALA A 323 0.60 17.15 -5.03
C ALA A 323 -0.85 16.80 -5.42
N VAL A 324 -1.16 15.52 -5.63
CA VAL A 324 -2.52 15.04 -5.94
C VAL A 324 -3.44 15.12 -4.73
N THR A 325 -2.95 14.75 -3.54
CA THR A 325 -3.77 14.69 -2.31
C THR A 325 -4.04 16.08 -1.73
N PHE A 326 -3.08 16.97 -1.82
CA PHE A 326 -3.20 18.33 -1.30
C PHE A 326 -2.94 19.35 -2.41
N ASN A 327 -4.03 19.88 -2.97
CA ASN A 327 -3.94 20.97 -3.95
C ASN A 327 -3.86 22.32 -3.21
N PRO A 328 -2.72 23.03 -3.24
CA PRO A 328 -2.56 24.30 -2.54
C PRO A 328 -3.51 25.39 -3.04
N VAL A 329 -3.88 25.35 -4.34
CA VAL A 329 -4.78 26.34 -4.95
C VAL A 329 -6.21 26.17 -4.40
N ASP A 330 -6.72 24.94 -4.41
CA ASP A 330 -8.06 24.64 -3.89
C ASP A 330 -8.16 24.97 -2.38
N GLN A 331 -7.10 24.70 -1.62
CA GLN A 331 -7.04 25.03 -0.19
C GLN A 331 -7.01 26.56 0.05
N ALA A 332 -6.26 27.31 -0.74
CA ALA A 332 -6.22 28.77 -0.64
C ALA A 332 -7.56 29.41 -1.01
N ASP A 333 -8.24 28.87 -2.04
CA ASP A 333 -9.57 29.32 -2.45
C ASP A 333 -10.63 28.96 -1.40
N ASN A 334 -10.57 27.81 -0.78
CA ASN A 334 -11.44 27.42 0.32
C ASN A 334 -11.26 28.35 1.53
N LEU A 335 -9.99 28.60 1.93
CA LEU A 335 -9.71 29.56 3.00
C LEU A 335 -10.31 30.94 2.69
N LYS A 336 -10.13 31.44 1.47
CA LYS A 336 -10.70 32.72 1.02
C LYS A 336 -12.24 32.71 1.07
N LYS A 337 -12.90 31.65 0.59
CA LYS A 337 -14.36 31.51 0.61
C LYS A 337 -14.92 31.53 2.02
N TYR A 338 -14.25 30.92 2.98
CA TYR A 338 -14.67 30.89 4.39
C TYR A 338 -14.21 32.10 5.19
N GLY A 339 -13.52 33.07 4.57
CA GLY A 339 -13.03 34.27 5.22
C GLY A 339 -11.84 34.03 6.16
N GLY A 340 -11.13 32.89 5.97
CA GLY A 340 -9.88 32.59 6.66
C GLY A 340 -8.67 33.17 5.93
N PHE A 341 -7.67 33.61 6.67
CA PHE A 341 -6.40 34.07 6.12
C PHE A 341 -5.23 33.63 7.02
N ILE A 342 -4.07 33.52 6.40
CA ILE A 342 -2.81 33.23 7.12
C ILE A 342 -2.18 34.56 7.49
N PRO A 343 -1.84 34.83 8.78
CA PRO A 343 -1.21 36.07 9.18
C PRO A 343 0.08 36.35 8.37
N GLY A 344 0.15 37.56 7.82
CA GLY A 344 1.29 37.99 7.00
C GLY A 344 1.26 37.57 5.52
N VAL A 345 0.23 36.81 5.07
CA VAL A 345 0.08 36.40 3.68
C VAL A 345 -1.27 36.88 3.11
N ARG A 346 -1.25 37.51 1.94
CA ARG A 346 -2.50 37.95 1.28
C ARG A 346 -3.36 36.74 0.86
N PRO A 347 -4.69 36.77 1.09
CA PRO A 347 -5.59 35.72 0.65
C PRO A 347 -5.57 35.52 -0.88
N GLY A 348 -5.72 34.28 -1.34
CA GLY A 348 -5.74 33.88 -2.74
C GLY A 348 -4.39 33.31 -3.22
N ARG A 349 -3.94 33.69 -4.42
CA ARG A 349 -2.73 33.14 -5.06
C ARG A 349 -1.47 33.19 -4.20
N PRO A 350 -1.14 34.29 -3.46
CA PRO A 350 0.01 34.27 -2.55
C PRO A 350 -0.08 33.24 -1.44
N THR A 351 -1.29 32.94 -0.96
CA THR A 351 -1.52 31.86 0.01
C THR A 351 -1.25 30.49 -0.59
N ALA A 352 -1.67 30.24 -1.84
CA ALA A 352 -1.36 29.01 -2.55
C ALA A 352 0.15 28.81 -2.73
N GLU A 353 0.87 29.84 -3.18
CA GLU A 353 2.33 29.82 -3.36
C GLU A 353 3.07 29.60 -2.02
N PHE A 354 2.56 30.16 -0.93
CA PHE A 354 3.11 29.96 0.41
C PHE A 354 2.93 28.51 0.88
N LEU A 355 1.74 27.96 0.70
CA LEU A 355 1.42 26.56 1.05
C LEU A 355 2.25 25.58 0.21
N ASP A 356 2.36 25.80 -1.09
CA ASP A 356 3.15 24.97 -2.01
C ASP A 356 4.63 24.92 -1.59
N ARG A 357 5.22 26.10 -1.27
CA ARG A 357 6.60 26.18 -0.80
C ARG A 357 6.83 25.44 0.52
N ILE A 358 5.88 25.48 1.43
CA ILE A 358 5.96 24.73 2.70
C ILE A 358 5.85 23.25 2.43
N LEU A 359 4.89 22.82 1.61
CA LEU A 359 4.71 21.43 1.26
C LEU A 359 5.95 20.83 0.60
N ALA A 360 6.50 21.50 -0.41
CA ALA A 360 7.72 21.04 -1.08
C ALA A 360 8.88 20.83 -0.09
N ARG A 361 9.04 21.75 0.87
CA ARG A 361 10.07 21.65 1.91
C ARG A 361 9.80 20.58 2.96
N LEU A 362 8.54 20.30 3.28
CA LEU A 362 8.16 19.24 4.23
C LEU A 362 8.23 17.86 3.57
N THR A 363 7.84 17.76 2.31
CA THR A 363 7.82 16.48 1.57
C THR A 363 9.24 15.94 1.36
N PHE A 364 10.25 16.80 1.16
CA PHE A 364 11.62 16.36 0.91
C PHE A 364 12.20 15.48 2.04
N PRO A 365 12.28 15.93 3.31
CA PRO A 365 12.76 15.09 4.40
C PRO A 365 11.86 13.87 4.65
N GLY A 366 10.55 13.98 4.43
CA GLY A 366 9.63 12.86 4.51
C GLY A 366 9.92 11.78 3.47
N ALA A 367 10.11 12.17 2.21
CA ALA A 367 10.44 11.26 1.12
C ALA A 367 11.80 10.58 1.32
N LEU A 368 12.82 11.36 1.74
CA LEU A 368 14.15 10.83 2.03
C LEU A 368 14.11 9.82 3.18
N PHE A 369 13.35 10.11 4.22
CA PHE A 369 13.15 9.19 5.34
C PHE A 369 12.48 7.89 4.89
N LEU A 370 11.41 7.95 4.09
CA LEU A 370 10.74 6.77 3.55
C LEU A 370 11.69 5.92 2.71
N ALA A 371 12.48 6.55 1.84
CA ALA A 371 13.49 5.87 1.03
C ALA A 371 14.57 5.22 1.90
N ALA A 372 15.07 5.91 2.92
CA ALA A 372 16.06 5.37 3.85
C ALA A 372 15.54 4.16 4.62
N VAL A 373 14.31 4.23 5.15
CA VAL A 373 13.68 3.12 5.87
C VAL A 373 13.43 1.91 4.96
N ALA A 374 13.04 2.14 3.71
CA ALA A 374 12.85 1.07 2.73
C ALA A 374 14.18 0.39 2.35
N ALA A 375 15.24 1.19 2.15
CA ALA A 375 16.56 0.73 1.74
C ALA A 375 17.34 0.01 2.87
N LEU A 376 17.18 0.45 4.12
CA LEU A 376 18.01 0.00 5.25
C LEU A 376 18.03 -1.51 5.44
N PRO A 377 16.90 -2.24 5.51
CA PRO A 377 16.93 -3.70 5.67
C PRO A 377 17.49 -4.44 4.44
N THR A 378 17.26 -3.92 3.24
CA THR A 378 17.81 -4.50 2.02
C THR A 378 19.34 -4.42 2.02
N ILE A 379 19.89 -3.29 2.47
CA ILE A 379 21.35 -3.11 2.62
C ILE A 379 21.89 -4.06 3.71
N LEU A 380 21.15 -4.22 4.83
CA LEU A 380 21.55 -5.14 5.89
C LEU A 380 21.56 -6.59 5.42
N ILE A 381 20.55 -7.03 4.69
CA ILE A 381 20.49 -8.38 4.10
C ILE A 381 21.69 -8.60 3.16
N ALA A 382 21.99 -7.63 2.30
CA ALA A 382 23.12 -7.69 1.38
C ALA A 382 24.47 -7.81 2.10
N ARG A 383 24.61 -7.16 3.27
CA ARG A 383 25.86 -7.20 4.07
C ARG A 383 25.98 -8.43 4.97
N THR A 384 24.87 -8.93 5.50
CA THR A 384 24.86 -10.04 6.45
C THR A 384 24.66 -11.40 5.79
N HIS A 385 24.26 -11.44 4.53
CA HIS A 385 23.88 -12.66 3.78
C HIS A 385 22.83 -13.52 4.49
N GLN A 386 22.03 -12.90 5.40
CA GLN A 386 20.98 -13.57 6.12
C GLN A 386 19.65 -13.45 5.36
N ASN A 387 18.94 -14.56 5.22
CA ASN A 387 17.61 -14.59 4.60
C ASN A 387 16.54 -14.02 5.56
N ILE A 388 16.41 -12.70 5.61
CA ILE A 388 15.34 -12.04 6.35
C ILE A 388 14.17 -11.85 5.37
N GLN A 389 13.05 -12.52 5.65
CA GLN A 389 11.85 -12.41 4.81
C GLN A 389 11.08 -11.08 5.00
N LEU A 390 11.46 -10.26 5.98
CA LEU A 390 10.84 -8.97 6.29
C LEU A 390 11.71 -7.84 5.75
N GLY A 391 11.41 -7.36 4.56
CA GLY A 391 12.02 -6.17 3.99
C GLY A 391 11.57 -4.87 4.68
N GLY A 392 12.32 -3.77 4.48
CA GLY A 392 11.99 -2.46 5.06
C GLY A 392 10.65 -1.89 4.60
N THR A 393 10.33 -2.10 3.34
CA THR A 393 9.03 -1.75 2.76
C THR A 393 7.89 -2.43 3.50
N SER A 394 8.06 -3.70 3.91
CA SER A 394 7.04 -4.45 4.64
C SER A 394 6.78 -3.88 6.03
N ILE A 395 7.83 -3.56 6.78
CA ILE A 395 7.71 -2.95 8.11
C ILE A 395 7.03 -1.57 8.00
N LEU A 396 7.44 -0.78 7.01
CA LEU A 396 6.89 0.55 6.77
C LEU A 396 5.40 0.49 6.44
N ILE A 397 5.01 -0.45 5.56
CA ILE A 397 3.60 -0.65 5.18
C ILE A 397 2.78 -1.10 6.38
N VAL A 398 3.26 -2.08 7.15
CA VAL A 398 2.54 -2.58 8.33
C VAL A 398 2.27 -1.48 9.35
N ILE A 399 3.31 -0.71 9.71
CA ILE A 399 3.18 0.36 10.70
C ILE A 399 2.30 1.49 10.16
N GLY A 400 2.52 1.89 8.91
CA GLY A 400 1.79 2.99 8.31
C GLY A 400 0.30 2.69 8.17
N VAL A 401 -0.06 1.50 7.71
CA VAL A 401 -1.48 1.08 7.61
C VAL A 401 -2.12 0.96 8.99
N ALA A 402 -1.38 0.44 9.99
CA ALA A 402 -1.87 0.38 11.36
C ALA A 402 -2.17 1.78 11.91
N LEU A 403 -1.25 2.74 11.75
CA LEU A 403 -1.44 4.13 12.19
C LEU A 403 -2.59 4.83 11.45
N GLU A 404 -2.70 4.63 10.13
CA GLU A 404 -3.79 5.21 9.33
C GLU A 404 -5.15 4.65 9.77
N THR A 405 -5.25 3.34 9.96
CA THR A 405 -6.48 2.69 10.43
C THR A 405 -6.86 3.15 11.84
N MET A 406 -5.88 3.31 12.74
CA MET A 406 -6.12 3.85 14.07
C MET A 406 -6.64 5.29 14.04
N LYS A 407 -6.07 6.17 13.20
CA LYS A 407 -6.55 7.54 13.04
C LYS A 407 -7.97 7.61 12.49
N GLN A 408 -8.32 6.74 11.54
CA GLN A 408 -9.68 6.66 11.02
C GLN A 408 -10.67 6.18 12.10
N LEU A 409 -10.25 5.23 12.93
CA LEU A 409 -11.04 4.75 14.05
C LEU A 409 -11.25 5.85 15.11
N GLU A 410 -10.20 6.60 15.46
CA GLU A 410 -10.29 7.75 16.37
C GLU A 410 -11.23 8.84 15.82
N ALA A 411 -11.14 9.16 14.53
CA ALA A 411 -12.03 10.13 13.90
C ALA A 411 -13.50 9.69 13.96
N GLN A 412 -13.80 8.40 13.72
CA GLN A 412 -15.16 7.86 13.82
C GLN A 412 -15.68 7.86 15.27
N LEU A 413 -14.82 7.60 16.25
CA LEU A 413 -15.20 7.70 17.67
C LEU A 413 -15.50 9.13 18.09
N MET A 414 -14.68 10.12 17.68
CA MET A 414 -14.90 11.52 17.99
C MET A 414 -16.23 12.04 17.41
N MET A 415 -16.54 11.73 16.16
CA MET A 415 -17.80 12.13 15.53
C MET A 415 -19.00 11.67 16.34
N ARG A 416 -18.97 10.46 16.90
CA ARG A 416 -20.07 9.92 17.70
C ARG A 416 -20.15 10.46 19.13
N SER A 417 -19.02 10.81 19.73
CA SER A 417 -19.03 11.48 21.04
C SER A 417 -19.77 12.82 20.96
N TYR A 418 -19.63 13.54 19.85
CA TYR A 418 -20.37 14.80 19.63
C TYR A 418 -21.88 14.58 19.41
N GLU A 419 -22.30 13.51 18.73
CA GLU A 419 -23.74 13.19 18.59
C GLU A 419 -24.41 12.82 19.92
N GLY A 420 -23.66 12.26 20.87
CA GLY A 420 -24.13 11.93 22.22
C GLY A 420 -24.35 13.16 23.11
N PHE A 421 -23.69 14.28 22.84
CA PHE A 421 -23.85 15.53 23.56
C PHE A 421 -25.07 16.37 23.08
N LEU A 422 -25.59 16.06 21.89
CA LEU A 422 -26.71 16.77 21.26
C LEU A 422 -28.07 16.07 21.49
N LYS A 423 -28.09 14.94 22.15
CA LYS A 423 -29.27 14.24 22.67
C LYS A 423 -29.37 14.43 24.19
#